data_f878b9d0fa3f51639f2c8ce04e572624
#
_entry.id   f878b9d0fa3f51639f2c8ce04e572624
#
_cell.length_a   1.000
_cell.length_b   1.000
_cell.length_c   1.000
_cell.angle_alpha   90.00
_cell.angle_beta   90.00
_cell.angle_gamma   90.00
#
_symmetry.space_group_name_H-M   'P 1'
#
loop_
_entity.id
_entity.type
_entity.pdbx_description
1 polymer ?
#
loop_
_entity_poly.entity_id
_entity_poly.type
_entity_poly.pdbx_seq_one_letter_code
_entity_poly.pdbx_strand_id
1 'polypeptide(L)'
;METGQIIYPKKKLLLEKFKKIIKTFTKKLDDYIKDPSEDNIHDIRIAIRRMESVYRILPKKNRKNDDMQNYVEQAKALFKINTQVRDFDIIRAKLEKQRSAQFGQIIDSINNKRKQQLSAGHKLALKLQGVLPPKLKEKDVIESKLRKRFQKIISELVTEMEHDIPIVLNDDKKIEEIHKLRKDFKKLRYSIELTSDKTNSLKSIKSLKKIQDDLGSIHDSDMFLDYLRGVEGPHELSEAIREEIQERREKYQRFVQVFKEEGFDDLEKFIL
;
A
#
# COMPACT_ATOMS: atom_id res chain seq x y z
N MET A 1 -0.63 -35.45 -4.91
CA MET A 1 -0.16 -34.06 -5.14
C MET A 1 0.72 -33.68 -3.95
N GLU A 2 2.01 -33.52 -4.17
CA GLU A 2 2.86 -32.95 -3.13
C GLU A 2 2.33 -31.56 -2.81
N THR A 3 1.83 -31.36 -1.62
CA THR A 3 1.47 -30.06 -1.12
C THR A 3 2.74 -29.23 -1.05
N GLY A 4 2.94 -28.35 -2.03
CA GLY A 4 4.07 -27.45 -2.05
C GLY A 4 4.17 -26.70 -0.72
N GLN A 5 5.35 -26.60 -0.17
CA GLN A 5 5.54 -26.04 1.15
C GLN A 5 5.71 -24.52 1.01
N ILE A 6 4.77 -23.73 1.55
CA ILE A 6 4.87 -22.25 1.56
C ILE A 6 6.27 -21.81 2.01
N ILE A 7 6.94 -21.06 1.14
CA ILE A 7 8.26 -20.50 1.44
C ILE A 7 8.11 -19.44 2.54
N TYR A 8 8.87 -19.55 3.61
CA TYR A 8 8.84 -18.58 4.72
C TYR A 8 10.22 -17.92 4.92
N PRO A 9 10.26 -16.70 5.47
CA PRO A 9 11.52 -16.02 5.70
C PRO A 9 12.31 -16.72 6.82
N LYS A 10 13.55 -17.16 6.50
CA LYS A 10 14.47 -17.66 7.50
C LYS A 10 14.80 -16.56 8.51
N LYS A 11 14.96 -16.91 9.77
CA LYS A 11 15.22 -15.98 10.88
C LYS A 11 16.37 -15.01 10.59
N LYS A 12 17.53 -15.50 10.14
CA LYS A 12 18.70 -14.67 9.82
C LYS A 12 18.37 -13.63 8.75
N LEU A 13 17.76 -14.05 7.64
CA LEU A 13 17.35 -13.17 6.55
C LEU A 13 16.34 -12.11 7.02
N LEU A 14 15.35 -12.51 7.84
CA LEU A 14 14.37 -11.56 8.38
C LEU A 14 15.04 -10.49 9.24
N LEU A 15 16.00 -10.86 10.08
CA LEU A 15 16.73 -9.93 10.94
C LEU A 15 17.56 -8.93 10.13
N GLU A 16 18.23 -9.40 9.09
CA GLU A 16 18.98 -8.55 8.16
C GLU A 16 18.04 -7.57 7.42
N LYS A 17 16.91 -8.08 6.89
CA LYS A 17 15.90 -7.23 6.24
C LYS A 17 15.28 -6.24 7.21
N PHE A 18 14.96 -6.65 8.42
CA PHE A 18 14.45 -5.74 9.44
C PHE A 18 15.41 -4.58 9.70
N LYS A 19 16.69 -4.85 9.94
CA LYS A 19 17.72 -3.81 10.15
C LYS A 19 17.77 -2.85 8.96
N LYS A 20 17.79 -3.38 7.74
CA LYS A 20 17.81 -2.58 6.50
C LYS A 20 16.54 -1.73 6.35
N ILE A 21 15.37 -2.29 6.64
CA ILE A 21 14.08 -1.59 6.57
C ILE A 21 14.03 -0.45 7.59
N ILE A 22 14.43 -0.68 8.83
CA ILE A 22 14.48 0.36 9.86
C ILE A 22 15.45 1.49 9.45
N LYS A 23 16.66 1.14 9.00
CA LYS A 23 17.64 2.13 8.52
C LYS A 23 17.07 2.96 7.35
N THR A 24 16.41 2.31 6.41
CA THR A 24 15.79 3.00 5.26
C THR A 24 14.66 3.90 5.72
N PHE A 25 13.81 3.41 6.64
CA PHE A 25 12.71 4.20 7.19
C PHE A 25 13.22 5.46 7.90
N THR A 26 14.23 5.34 8.77
CA THR A 26 14.81 6.49 9.48
C THR A 26 15.32 7.54 8.48
N LYS A 27 16.08 7.09 7.46
CA LYS A 27 16.56 8.00 6.41
C LYS A 27 15.40 8.71 5.68
N LYS A 28 14.35 7.94 5.28
CA LYS A 28 13.20 8.52 4.57
C LYS A 28 12.35 9.42 5.45
N LEU A 29 12.34 9.19 6.75
CA LEU A 29 11.72 10.09 7.73
C LEU A 29 12.48 11.43 7.79
N ASP A 30 13.81 11.39 7.82
CA ASP A 30 14.65 12.60 7.80
C ASP A 30 14.48 13.38 6.48
N ASP A 31 14.46 12.67 5.33
CA ASP A 31 14.22 13.29 4.02
C ASP A 31 12.85 13.98 3.99
N TYR A 32 11.79 13.31 4.49
CA TYR A 32 10.43 13.84 4.58
C TYR A 32 10.33 15.07 5.51
N ILE A 33 11.02 15.06 6.64
CA ILE A 33 11.03 16.21 7.58
C ILE A 33 11.71 17.43 6.94
N LYS A 34 12.78 17.23 6.18
CA LYS A 34 13.49 18.31 5.49
C LYS A 34 12.68 18.90 4.34
N ASP A 35 12.07 18.04 3.55
CA ASP A 35 11.31 18.44 2.37
C ASP A 35 10.15 17.44 2.15
N PRO A 36 8.90 17.79 2.48
CA PRO A 36 7.73 16.94 2.22
C PRO A 36 7.25 17.03 0.76
N SER A 37 8.17 16.87 -0.20
CA SER A 37 7.87 16.76 -1.63
C SER A 37 7.03 15.49 -1.93
N GLU A 38 6.40 15.44 -3.11
CA GLU A 38 5.61 14.26 -3.52
C GLU A 38 6.44 12.97 -3.49
N ASP A 39 7.70 13.04 -3.91
CA ASP A 39 8.63 11.91 -3.89
C ASP A 39 8.96 11.46 -2.47
N ASN A 40 9.25 12.39 -1.56
CA ASN A 40 9.55 12.05 -0.17
C ASN A 40 8.31 11.52 0.58
N ILE A 41 7.11 12.03 0.27
CA ILE A 41 5.84 11.49 0.75
C ILE A 41 5.64 10.07 0.23
N HIS A 42 5.90 9.81 -1.05
CA HIS A 42 5.81 8.48 -1.63
C HIS A 42 6.79 7.50 -0.96
N ASP A 43 8.03 7.90 -0.82
CA ASP A 43 9.12 7.09 -0.27
C ASP A 43 8.89 6.70 1.19
N ILE A 44 8.49 7.67 2.04
CA ILE A 44 8.19 7.37 3.44
C ILE A 44 7.00 6.41 3.57
N ARG A 45 5.98 6.53 2.73
CA ARG A 45 4.84 5.60 2.69
C ARG A 45 5.27 4.18 2.33
N ILE A 46 6.17 4.01 1.35
CA ILE A 46 6.73 2.70 1.01
C ILE A 46 7.53 2.13 2.17
N ALA A 47 8.36 2.95 2.82
CA ALA A 47 9.17 2.53 3.95
C ALA A 47 8.30 2.07 5.13
N ILE A 48 7.23 2.78 5.43
CA ILE A 48 6.25 2.39 6.47
C ILE A 48 5.59 1.06 6.12
N ARG A 49 5.12 0.86 4.89
CA ARG A 49 4.50 -0.40 4.46
C ARG A 49 5.44 -1.59 4.60
N ARG A 50 6.72 -1.43 4.24
CA ARG A 50 7.73 -2.49 4.43
C ARG A 50 7.94 -2.81 5.90
N MET A 51 7.99 -1.80 6.77
CA MET A 51 8.09 -1.99 8.21
C MET A 51 6.85 -2.71 8.77
N GLU A 52 5.65 -2.32 8.36
CA GLU A 52 4.40 -2.99 8.75
C GLU A 52 4.36 -4.46 8.31
N SER A 53 4.91 -4.77 7.13
CA SER A 53 4.96 -6.14 6.62
C SER A 53 5.83 -7.04 7.49
N VAL A 54 7.01 -6.56 7.91
CA VAL A 54 7.82 -7.29 8.87
C VAL A 54 7.10 -7.43 10.21
N TYR A 55 6.57 -6.33 10.76
CA TYR A 55 5.84 -6.35 12.03
C TYR A 55 4.71 -7.38 12.04
N ARG A 56 3.95 -7.47 10.95
CA ARG A 56 2.81 -8.40 10.81
C ARG A 56 3.21 -9.86 10.98
N ILE A 57 4.35 -10.26 10.41
CA ILE A 57 4.83 -11.65 10.44
C ILE A 57 5.60 -12.01 11.71
N LEU A 58 6.03 -11.03 12.51
CA LEU A 58 6.70 -11.29 13.77
C LEU A 58 5.82 -12.10 14.72
N PRO A 59 6.42 -13.00 15.54
CA PRO A 59 5.73 -13.70 16.62
C PRO A 59 5.05 -12.72 17.59
N LYS A 60 3.98 -13.16 18.25
CA LYS A 60 3.16 -12.33 19.15
C LYS A 60 4.01 -11.64 20.23
N LYS A 61 4.99 -12.33 20.82
CA LYS A 61 5.89 -11.75 21.84
C LYS A 61 6.62 -10.51 21.33
N ASN A 62 7.16 -10.58 20.10
CA ASN A 62 7.88 -9.46 19.49
C ASN A 62 6.97 -8.28 19.17
N ARG A 63 5.74 -8.56 18.68
CA ARG A 63 4.75 -7.52 18.35
C ARG A 63 4.16 -6.83 19.58
N LYS A 64 4.11 -7.52 20.73
CA LYS A 64 3.64 -6.98 22.02
C LYS A 64 4.77 -6.30 22.82
N ASN A 65 5.96 -6.16 22.26
CA ASN A 65 6.98 -5.32 22.86
C ASN A 65 6.55 -3.85 22.70
N ASP A 66 6.54 -3.12 23.80
CA ASP A 66 5.98 -1.75 23.88
C ASP A 66 6.70 -0.78 22.92
N ASP A 67 8.05 -0.85 22.86
CA ASP A 67 8.83 0.00 21.95
C ASP A 67 8.48 -0.29 20.49
N MET A 68 8.39 -1.57 20.11
CA MET A 68 8.04 -2.02 18.76
C MET A 68 6.62 -1.58 18.39
N GLN A 69 5.67 -1.79 19.30
CA GLN A 69 4.26 -1.46 19.07
C GLN A 69 4.10 0.06 18.93
N ASN A 70 4.60 0.83 19.88
CA ASN A 70 4.51 2.29 19.87
C ASN A 70 5.14 2.89 18.58
N TYR A 71 6.34 2.42 18.21
CA TYR A 71 7.02 2.91 17.01
C TYR A 71 6.20 2.64 15.74
N VAL A 72 5.67 1.42 15.60
CA VAL A 72 4.86 1.04 14.44
C VAL A 72 3.53 1.79 14.43
N GLU A 73 2.88 2.02 15.56
CA GLU A 73 1.62 2.76 15.65
C GLU A 73 1.80 4.24 15.24
N GLN A 74 2.86 4.89 15.69
CA GLN A 74 3.18 6.25 15.26
C GLN A 74 3.49 6.33 13.76
N ALA A 75 4.24 5.37 13.23
CA ALA A 75 4.50 5.29 11.80
C ALA A 75 3.20 5.07 10.98
N LYS A 76 2.26 4.25 11.47
CA LYS A 76 0.94 4.07 10.86
C LYS A 76 0.11 5.35 10.86
N ALA A 77 0.17 6.11 11.97
CA ALA A 77 -0.50 7.41 12.04
C ALA A 77 0.06 8.38 10.98
N LEU A 78 1.39 8.44 10.83
CA LEU A 78 2.04 9.21 9.76
C LEU A 78 1.64 8.72 8.37
N PHE A 79 1.57 7.41 8.17
CA PHE A 79 1.11 6.82 6.91
C PHE A 79 -0.32 7.26 6.56
N LYS A 80 -1.24 7.28 7.54
CA LYS A 80 -2.65 7.69 7.33
C LYS A 80 -2.73 9.15 6.87
N ILE A 81 -2.00 10.05 7.52
CA ILE A 81 -1.93 11.47 7.13
C ILE A 81 -1.39 11.61 5.71
N ASN A 82 -0.26 10.98 5.42
CA ASN A 82 0.37 11.05 4.09
C ASN A 82 -0.44 10.34 3.00
N THR A 83 -1.39 9.46 3.35
CA THR A 83 -2.35 8.94 2.39
C THR A 83 -3.30 10.04 1.95
N GLN A 84 -3.87 10.82 2.88
CA GLN A 84 -4.75 11.93 2.55
C GLN A 84 -4.02 13.02 1.72
N VAL A 85 -2.76 13.33 2.07
CA VAL A 85 -1.96 14.26 1.25
C VAL A 85 -1.82 13.76 -0.19
N ARG A 86 -1.49 12.46 -0.38
CA ARG A 86 -1.36 11.87 -1.70
C ARG A 86 -2.69 11.84 -2.46
N ASP A 87 -3.78 11.61 -1.77
CA ASP A 87 -5.12 11.64 -2.38
C ASP A 87 -5.42 13.06 -2.92
N PHE A 88 -5.09 14.11 -2.17
CA PHE A 88 -5.19 15.50 -2.64
C PHE A 88 -4.28 15.80 -3.84
N ASP A 89 -3.06 15.28 -3.85
CA ASP A 89 -2.15 15.44 -5.01
C ASP A 89 -2.74 14.83 -6.28
N ILE A 90 -3.32 13.63 -6.18
CA ILE A 90 -3.95 12.92 -7.30
C ILE A 90 -5.17 13.70 -7.81
N ILE A 91 -6.04 14.14 -6.90
CA ILE A 91 -7.26 14.90 -7.26
C ILE A 91 -6.88 16.20 -7.95
N ARG A 92 -5.93 16.95 -7.39
CA ARG A 92 -5.43 18.19 -7.97
C ARG A 92 -4.89 17.95 -9.39
N ALA A 93 -3.99 17.00 -9.56
CA ALA A 93 -3.39 16.70 -10.85
C ALA A 93 -4.43 16.32 -11.93
N LYS A 94 -5.49 15.60 -11.54
CA LYS A 94 -6.59 15.26 -12.44
C LYS A 94 -7.42 16.48 -12.84
N LEU A 95 -7.72 17.38 -11.89
CA LEU A 95 -8.45 18.63 -12.18
C LEU A 95 -7.62 19.58 -13.05
N GLU A 96 -6.32 19.72 -12.78
CA GLU A 96 -5.41 20.54 -13.59
C GLU A 96 -5.32 20.03 -15.05
N LYS A 97 -5.38 18.71 -15.24
CA LYS A 97 -5.39 18.08 -16.58
C LYS A 97 -6.63 18.45 -17.39
N GLN A 98 -7.76 18.71 -16.75
CA GLN A 98 -9.02 19.14 -17.41
C GLN A 98 -8.95 20.57 -17.98
N ARG A 99 -7.95 21.36 -17.58
CA ARG A 99 -7.66 22.73 -18.09
C ARG A 99 -8.86 23.70 -18.02
N SER A 100 -9.81 23.48 -17.12
CA SER A 100 -10.94 24.38 -16.90
C SER A 100 -10.61 25.42 -15.83
N ALA A 101 -10.73 26.70 -16.17
CA ALA A 101 -10.57 27.80 -15.22
C ALA A 101 -11.60 27.76 -14.07
N GLN A 102 -12.73 27.08 -14.28
CA GLN A 102 -13.82 26.98 -13.30
C GLN A 102 -13.46 26.06 -12.12
N PHE A 103 -12.42 25.24 -12.22
CA PHE A 103 -11.93 24.39 -11.10
C PHE A 103 -10.99 25.13 -10.14
N GLY A 104 -10.66 26.41 -10.38
CA GLY A 104 -9.74 27.19 -9.56
C GLY A 104 -10.09 27.15 -8.06
N GLN A 105 -11.34 27.45 -7.71
CA GLN A 105 -11.79 27.44 -6.31
C GLN A 105 -11.71 26.05 -5.67
N ILE A 106 -11.98 24.98 -6.42
CA ILE A 106 -11.88 23.60 -5.96
C ILE A 106 -10.41 23.26 -5.70
N ILE A 107 -9.53 23.64 -6.62
CA ILE A 107 -8.08 23.42 -6.49
C ILE A 107 -7.52 24.18 -5.27
N ASP A 108 -7.95 25.42 -5.04
CA ASP A 108 -7.54 26.19 -3.87
C ASP A 108 -7.99 25.54 -2.56
N SER A 109 -9.22 25.04 -2.52
CA SER A 109 -9.73 24.28 -1.38
C SER A 109 -8.88 23.02 -1.11
N ILE A 110 -8.52 22.27 -2.16
CA ILE A 110 -7.65 21.09 -2.08
C ILE A 110 -6.27 21.49 -1.54
N ASN A 111 -5.68 22.55 -2.07
CA ASN A 111 -4.36 23.03 -1.63
C ASN A 111 -4.36 23.42 -0.14
N ASN A 112 -5.43 24.05 0.34
CA ASN A 112 -5.57 24.41 1.75
C ASN A 112 -5.69 23.15 2.64
N LYS A 113 -6.52 22.17 2.26
CA LYS A 113 -6.66 20.88 2.96
C LYS A 113 -5.33 20.12 2.98
N ARG A 114 -4.65 20.07 1.83
CA ARG A 114 -3.33 19.47 1.69
C ARG A 114 -2.30 20.10 2.64
N LYS A 115 -2.23 21.43 2.69
CA LYS A 115 -1.33 22.17 3.57
C LYS A 115 -1.57 21.86 5.04
N GLN A 116 -2.84 21.78 5.46
CA GLN A 116 -3.21 21.40 6.82
C GLN A 116 -2.72 19.99 7.17
N GLN A 117 -2.95 19.01 6.28
CA GLN A 117 -2.50 17.63 6.49
C GLN A 117 -0.97 17.53 6.51
N LEU A 118 -0.26 18.26 5.64
CA LEU A 118 1.21 18.31 5.67
C LEU A 118 1.75 18.86 6.99
N SER A 119 1.15 19.92 7.51
CA SER A 119 1.53 20.46 8.82
C SER A 119 1.35 19.45 9.94
N ALA A 120 0.22 18.74 9.96
CA ALA A 120 -0.03 17.67 10.93
C ALA A 120 0.96 16.50 10.77
N GLY A 121 1.23 16.10 9.54
CA GLY A 121 2.20 15.04 9.21
C GLY A 121 3.62 15.41 9.64
N HIS A 122 4.04 16.63 9.40
CA HIS A 122 5.37 17.12 9.80
C HIS A 122 5.55 17.11 11.32
N LYS A 123 4.55 17.57 12.09
CA LYS A 123 4.59 17.51 13.56
C LYS A 123 4.71 16.09 14.07
N LEU A 124 3.95 15.16 13.47
CA LEU A 124 4.02 13.73 13.84
C LEU A 124 5.35 13.10 13.45
N ALA A 125 5.93 13.49 12.31
CA ALA A 125 7.23 13.00 11.86
C ALA A 125 8.36 13.46 12.81
N LEU A 126 8.35 14.71 13.26
CA LEU A 126 9.30 15.22 14.28
C LEU A 126 9.17 14.43 15.59
N LYS A 127 7.94 14.17 16.04
CA LYS A 127 7.72 13.33 17.23
C LYS A 127 8.30 11.94 17.05
N LEU A 128 8.05 11.30 15.91
CA LEU A 128 8.54 9.95 15.59
C LEU A 128 10.07 9.91 15.44
N GLN A 129 10.70 10.94 14.92
CA GLN A 129 12.16 11.07 14.84
C GLN A 129 12.82 11.04 16.24
N GLY A 130 12.16 11.60 17.24
CA GLY A 130 12.61 11.55 18.64
C GLY A 130 12.44 10.19 19.32
N VAL A 131 11.74 9.23 18.70
CA VAL A 131 11.55 7.88 19.25
C VAL A 131 12.66 6.96 18.78
N LEU A 132 13.29 6.25 19.73
CA LEU A 132 14.34 5.27 19.38
C LEU A 132 13.78 4.15 18.51
N PRO A 133 14.41 3.86 17.36
CA PRO A 133 13.99 2.76 16.50
C PRO A 133 14.08 1.42 17.24
N PRO A 134 13.07 0.54 17.09
CA PRO A 134 13.03 -0.72 17.79
C PRO A 134 14.17 -1.66 17.31
N LYS A 135 14.70 -2.43 18.24
CA LYS A 135 15.74 -3.43 17.96
C LYS A 135 15.15 -4.83 18.07
N LEU A 136 15.45 -5.66 17.08
CA LEU A 136 15.07 -7.07 17.07
C LEU A 136 16.34 -7.92 17.25
N LYS A 137 16.45 -8.56 18.40
CA LYS A 137 17.63 -9.43 18.73
C LYS A 137 17.35 -10.85 18.25
N GLU A 138 18.40 -11.55 17.85
CA GLU A 138 18.28 -12.92 17.34
C GLU A 138 17.63 -13.89 18.35
N LYS A 139 17.99 -13.78 19.63
CA LYS A 139 17.42 -14.59 20.71
C LYS A 139 15.91 -14.38 20.94
N ASP A 140 15.37 -13.25 20.48
CA ASP A 140 13.96 -12.91 20.69
C ASP A 140 13.06 -13.51 19.61
N VAL A 141 13.61 -13.95 18.48
CA VAL A 141 12.87 -14.55 17.36
C VAL A 141 13.03 -16.06 17.36
N ILE A 142 11.93 -16.77 17.62
CA ILE A 142 11.87 -18.23 17.56
C ILE A 142 11.40 -18.61 16.15
N GLU A 143 12.24 -19.32 15.38
CA GLU A 143 12.03 -19.63 13.97
C GLU A 143 10.75 -20.44 13.73
N SER A 144 10.46 -21.44 14.54
CA SER A 144 9.23 -22.23 14.41
C SER A 144 7.95 -21.37 14.59
N LYS A 145 7.97 -20.40 15.51
CA LYS A 145 6.87 -19.45 15.70
C LYS A 145 6.75 -18.46 14.55
N LEU A 146 7.89 -18.02 13.99
CA LEU A 146 7.94 -17.17 12.81
C LEU A 146 7.34 -17.88 11.62
N ARG A 147 7.78 -19.11 11.32
CA ARG A 147 7.26 -19.96 10.25
C ARG A 147 5.75 -20.15 10.38
N LYS A 148 5.28 -20.63 11.54
CA LYS A 148 3.84 -20.85 11.79
C LYS A 148 3.03 -19.58 11.60
N ARG A 149 3.54 -18.43 12.06
CA ARG A 149 2.84 -17.14 11.90
C ARG A 149 2.79 -16.70 10.44
N PHE A 150 3.90 -16.83 9.72
CA PHE A 150 3.97 -16.47 8.30
C PHE A 150 3.02 -17.33 7.47
N GLN A 151 3.07 -18.64 7.62
CA GLN A 151 2.19 -19.58 6.92
C GLN A 151 0.72 -19.26 7.17
N LYS A 152 0.34 -19.03 8.44
CA LYS A 152 -1.02 -18.63 8.79
C LYS A 152 -1.47 -17.37 8.04
N ILE A 153 -0.62 -16.31 8.04
CA ILE A 153 -0.96 -15.05 7.38
C ILE A 153 -1.11 -15.23 5.87
N ILE A 154 -0.23 -15.99 5.24
CA ILE A 154 -0.28 -16.20 3.80
C ILE A 154 -1.50 -17.04 3.43
N SER A 155 -1.79 -18.13 4.14
CA SER A 155 -2.98 -18.95 3.88
C SER A 155 -4.27 -18.13 4.04
N GLU A 156 -4.43 -17.40 5.13
CA GLU A 156 -5.60 -16.53 5.35
C GLU A 156 -5.75 -15.51 4.20
N LEU A 157 -4.64 -14.89 3.79
CA LEU A 157 -4.63 -13.89 2.72
C LEU A 157 -5.01 -14.48 1.36
N VAL A 158 -4.46 -15.65 1.02
CA VAL A 158 -4.78 -16.34 -0.24
C VAL A 158 -6.23 -16.74 -0.27
N THR A 159 -6.76 -17.37 0.80
CA THR A 159 -8.17 -17.75 0.88
C THR A 159 -9.11 -16.54 0.70
N GLU A 160 -8.77 -15.39 1.32
CA GLU A 160 -9.54 -14.15 1.13
C GLU A 160 -9.50 -13.67 -0.32
N MET A 161 -8.32 -13.71 -0.96
CA MET A 161 -8.16 -13.29 -2.34
C MET A 161 -8.89 -14.23 -3.31
N GLU A 162 -8.82 -15.54 -3.12
CA GLU A 162 -9.54 -16.55 -3.92
C GLU A 162 -11.05 -16.36 -3.87
N HIS A 163 -11.56 -15.93 -2.71
CA HIS A 163 -12.98 -15.58 -2.58
C HIS A 163 -13.31 -14.27 -3.35
N ASP A 164 -12.48 -13.23 -3.24
CA ASP A 164 -12.78 -11.91 -3.79
C ASP A 164 -12.50 -11.82 -5.30
N ILE A 165 -11.55 -12.57 -5.84
CA ILE A 165 -11.17 -12.55 -7.26
C ILE A 165 -12.35 -12.77 -8.21
N PRO A 166 -13.17 -13.83 -8.09
CA PRO A 166 -14.31 -14.04 -8.99
C PRO A 166 -15.33 -12.89 -8.92
N ILE A 167 -15.54 -12.31 -7.75
CA ILE A 167 -16.45 -11.18 -7.56
C ILE A 167 -15.94 -9.97 -8.32
N VAL A 168 -14.66 -9.67 -8.14
CA VAL A 168 -14.00 -8.50 -8.75
C VAL A 168 -13.84 -8.64 -10.26
N LEU A 169 -13.63 -9.84 -10.80
CA LEU A 169 -13.49 -10.05 -12.24
C LEU A 169 -14.81 -9.99 -13.01
N ASN A 170 -15.94 -10.16 -12.34
CA ASN A 170 -17.27 -10.21 -12.97
C ASN A 170 -18.07 -8.92 -12.80
N ASP A 171 -17.72 -8.04 -11.86
CA ASP A 171 -18.52 -6.83 -11.58
C ASP A 171 -17.61 -5.64 -11.22
N ASP A 172 -17.55 -4.65 -12.11
CA ASP A 172 -16.77 -3.41 -11.94
C ASP A 172 -17.37 -2.46 -10.89
N LYS A 173 -18.60 -2.70 -10.45
CA LYS A 173 -19.29 -1.92 -9.41
C LYS A 173 -18.96 -2.35 -7.99
N LYS A 174 -18.23 -3.46 -7.83
CA LYS A 174 -17.75 -4.00 -6.54
C LYS A 174 -16.54 -3.22 -6.03
N ILE A 175 -16.77 -1.92 -5.77
CA ILE A 175 -15.68 -0.95 -5.43
C ILE A 175 -14.95 -1.37 -4.15
N GLU A 176 -15.68 -1.79 -3.11
CA GLU A 176 -15.09 -2.19 -1.84
C GLU A 176 -14.23 -3.44 -1.98
N GLU A 177 -14.73 -4.44 -2.73
CA GLU A 177 -14.02 -5.69 -3.01
C GLU A 177 -12.76 -5.43 -3.88
N ILE A 178 -12.86 -4.55 -4.89
CA ILE A 178 -11.71 -4.11 -5.71
C ILE A 178 -10.64 -3.45 -4.81
N HIS A 179 -11.05 -2.56 -3.92
CA HIS A 179 -10.14 -1.90 -2.99
C HIS A 179 -9.55 -2.87 -1.96
N LYS A 180 -10.31 -3.86 -1.49
CA LYS A 180 -9.83 -4.91 -0.61
C LYS A 180 -8.80 -5.77 -1.32
N LEU A 181 -9.10 -6.27 -2.51
CA LEU A 181 -8.21 -7.09 -3.33
C LEU A 181 -6.89 -6.35 -3.61
N ARG A 182 -6.93 -5.05 -3.97
CA ARG A 182 -5.73 -4.22 -4.11
C ARG A 182 -4.85 -4.20 -2.85
N LYS A 183 -5.45 -4.07 -1.67
CA LYS A 183 -4.73 -4.09 -0.40
C LYS A 183 -4.09 -5.46 -0.17
N ASP A 184 -4.76 -6.53 -0.54
CA ASP A 184 -4.33 -7.89 -0.30
C ASP A 184 -3.18 -8.28 -1.25
N PHE A 185 -3.24 -7.90 -2.53
CA PHE A 185 -2.09 -8.01 -3.44
C PHE A 185 -0.85 -7.26 -2.91
N LYS A 186 -1.04 -6.07 -2.33
CA LYS A 186 0.08 -5.34 -1.69
C LYS A 186 0.64 -6.09 -0.48
N LYS A 187 -0.21 -6.63 0.37
CA LYS A 187 0.22 -7.42 1.54
C LYS A 187 0.97 -8.68 1.09
N LEU A 188 0.47 -9.38 0.08
CA LEU A 188 1.09 -10.57 -0.49
C LEU A 188 2.48 -10.24 -1.04
N ARG A 189 2.60 -9.25 -1.93
CA ARG A 189 3.88 -8.84 -2.49
C ARG A 189 4.91 -8.49 -1.42
N TYR A 190 4.58 -7.63 -0.47
CA TYR A 190 5.52 -7.27 0.60
C TYR A 190 5.87 -8.45 1.50
N SER A 191 4.99 -9.44 1.65
CA SER A 191 5.29 -10.66 2.38
C SER A 191 6.29 -11.54 1.63
N ILE A 192 6.10 -11.71 0.31
CA ILE A 192 7.02 -12.45 -0.56
C ILE A 192 8.39 -11.76 -0.62
N GLU A 193 8.46 -10.43 -0.67
CA GLU A 193 9.72 -9.68 -0.60
C GLU A 193 10.56 -10.03 0.65
N LEU A 194 9.96 -10.57 1.70
CA LEU A 194 10.65 -10.96 2.94
C LEU A 194 11.24 -12.38 2.88
N THR A 195 10.78 -13.24 1.97
CA THR A 195 11.18 -14.65 1.94
C THR A 195 12.48 -14.93 1.21
N SER A 196 12.85 -14.10 0.24
CA SER A 196 13.98 -14.38 -0.64
C SER A 196 14.73 -13.11 -1.05
N ASP A 197 16.05 -13.24 -1.25
CA ASP A 197 16.91 -12.23 -1.91
C ASP A 197 17.19 -12.60 -3.37
N LYS A 198 16.62 -13.71 -3.90
CA LYS A 198 17.03 -14.32 -5.18
C LYS A 198 16.01 -14.11 -6.32
N THR A 199 16.53 -14.34 -7.54
CA THR A 199 15.94 -14.05 -8.86
C THR A 199 14.56 -14.67 -9.12
N ASN A 200 14.20 -15.82 -8.51
CA ASN A 200 12.91 -16.48 -8.76
C ASN A 200 11.73 -15.70 -8.16
N SER A 201 11.94 -15.04 -7.03
CA SER A 201 10.93 -14.16 -6.44
C SER A 201 10.74 -12.86 -7.25
N LEU A 202 11.71 -12.49 -8.12
CA LEU A 202 11.62 -11.25 -8.92
C LEU A 202 10.52 -11.33 -9.98
N LYS A 203 10.28 -12.49 -10.58
CA LYS A 203 9.21 -12.66 -11.58
C LYS A 203 7.84 -12.50 -10.92
N SER A 204 7.59 -13.26 -9.86
CA SER A 204 6.34 -13.16 -9.10
C SER A 204 6.11 -11.75 -8.53
N ILE A 205 7.14 -11.09 -8.01
CA ILE A 205 7.06 -9.72 -7.51
C ILE A 205 6.70 -8.73 -8.63
N LYS A 206 7.25 -8.92 -9.85
CA LYS A 206 6.94 -8.07 -11.01
C LYS A 206 5.48 -8.24 -11.45
N SER A 207 4.99 -9.48 -11.57
CA SER A 207 3.60 -9.76 -11.92
C SER A 207 2.64 -9.19 -10.87
N LEU A 208 2.91 -9.42 -9.57
CA LEU A 208 2.13 -8.82 -8.49
C LEU A 208 2.15 -7.30 -8.51
N LYS A 209 3.28 -6.68 -8.90
CA LYS A 209 3.37 -5.23 -9.04
C LYS A 209 2.48 -4.72 -10.18
N LYS A 210 2.47 -5.40 -11.34
CA LYS A 210 1.64 -5.03 -12.50
C LYS A 210 0.16 -4.97 -12.11
N ILE A 211 -0.35 -6.03 -11.46
CA ILE A 211 -1.73 -6.06 -10.94
C ILE A 211 -1.99 -4.93 -9.92
N GLN A 212 -1.03 -4.66 -9.04
CA GLN A 212 -1.18 -3.56 -8.07
C GLN A 212 -1.25 -2.19 -8.71
N ASP A 213 -0.49 -1.98 -9.81
CA ASP A 213 -0.47 -0.72 -10.52
C ASP A 213 -1.82 -0.52 -11.25
N ASP A 214 -2.39 -1.58 -11.86
CA ASP A 214 -3.71 -1.53 -12.49
C ASP A 214 -4.84 -1.29 -11.47
N LEU A 215 -4.89 -2.08 -10.39
CA LEU A 215 -5.84 -1.86 -9.29
C LEU A 215 -5.62 -0.50 -8.61
N GLY A 216 -4.39 0.02 -8.64
CA GLY A 216 -4.04 1.36 -8.17
C GLY A 216 -4.69 2.44 -9.01
N SER A 217 -4.65 2.30 -10.33
CA SER A 217 -5.23 3.25 -11.27
C SER A 217 -6.77 3.31 -11.19
N ILE A 218 -7.42 2.16 -10.93
CA ILE A 218 -8.88 2.09 -10.69
C ILE A 218 -9.22 2.81 -9.38
N HIS A 219 -8.48 2.52 -8.32
CA HIS A 219 -8.67 3.18 -7.02
C HIS A 219 -8.52 4.71 -7.10
N ASP A 220 -7.54 5.20 -7.87
CA ASP A 220 -7.33 6.63 -8.04
C ASP A 220 -8.52 7.28 -8.78
N SER A 221 -9.16 6.55 -9.71
CA SER A 221 -10.40 6.97 -10.35
C SER A 221 -11.58 6.97 -9.38
N ASP A 222 -11.75 5.91 -8.57
CA ASP A 222 -12.82 5.83 -7.58
C ASP A 222 -12.73 6.96 -6.57
N MET A 223 -11.53 7.23 -6.05
CA MET A 223 -11.26 8.30 -5.10
C MET A 223 -11.55 9.69 -5.70
N PHE A 224 -11.19 9.91 -6.96
CA PHE A 224 -11.47 11.16 -7.65
C PHE A 224 -12.97 11.36 -7.87
N LEU A 225 -13.70 10.33 -8.34
CA LEU A 225 -15.15 10.35 -8.50
C LEU A 225 -15.87 10.59 -7.17
N ASP A 226 -15.43 9.96 -6.09
CA ASP A 226 -16.00 10.16 -4.75
C ASP A 226 -15.82 11.59 -4.29
N TYR A 227 -14.62 12.16 -4.49
CA TYR A 227 -14.37 13.56 -4.19
C TYR A 227 -15.26 14.51 -4.98
N LEU A 228 -15.37 14.33 -6.31
CA LEU A 228 -16.18 15.21 -7.17
C LEU A 228 -17.67 15.17 -6.84
N ARG A 229 -18.19 14.00 -6.46
CA ARG A 229 -19.60 13.84 -6.04
C ARG A 229 -19.92 14.56 -4.73
N GLY A 230 -18.91 14.78 -3.89
CA GLY A 230 -19.04 15.52 -2.63
C GLY A 230 -18.87 17.04 -2.75
N VAL A 231 -18.63 17.56 -3.95
CA VAL A 231 -18.39 18.99 -4.18
C VAL A 231 -19.50 19.58 -5.03
N GLU A 232 -20.11 20.69 -4.57
CA GLU A 232 -20.95 21.51 -5.41
C GLU A 232 -20.08 22.29 -6.41
N GLY A 233 -20.42 22.26 -7.69
CA GLY A 233 -19.58 22.86 -8.69
C GLY A 233 -20.29 23.17 -10.00
N PRO A 234 -19.56 23.75 -10.96
CA PRO A 234 -20.08 24.14 -12.27
C PRO A 234 -20.48 22.93 -13.12
N HIS A 235 -21.13 23.19 -14.24
CA HIS A 235 -21.59 22.16 -15.19
C HIS A 235 -20.45 21.26 -15.69
N GLU A 236 -19.26 21.82 -15.86
CA GLU A 236 -18.04 21.11 -16.27
C GLU A 236 -17.64 20.00 -15.29
N LEU A 237 -18.07 20.11 -14.04
CA LEU A 237 -17.87 19.03 -13.06
C LEU A 237 -18.62 17.76 -13.50
N SER A 238 -19.81 17.91 -14.08
CA SER A 238 -20.59 16.78 -14.61
C SER A 238 -19.92 16.14 -15.84
N GLU A 239 -19.19 16.91 -16.64
CA GLU A 239 -18.40 16.39 -17.76
C GLU A 239 -17.18 15.64 -17.26
N ALA A 240 -16.42 16.23 -16.34
CA ALA A 240 -15.27 15.56 -15.70
C ALA A 240 -15.65 14.24 -15.03
N ILE A 241 -16.84 14.19 -14.39
CA ILE A 241 -17.36 12.94 -13.81
C ILE A 241 -17.64 11.89 -14.90
N ARG A 242 -18.27 12.29 -16.01
CA ARG A 242 -18.59 11.36 -17.12
C ARG A 242 -17.32 10.80 -17.75
N GLU A 243 -16.34 11.66 -18.03
CA GLU A 243 -15.05 11.26 -18.59
C GLU A 243 -14.31 10.30 -17.66
N GLU A 244 -14.25 10.60 -16.36
CA GLU A 244 -13.59 9.73 -15.38
C GLU A 244 -14.31 8.39 -15.22
N ILE A 245 -15.63 8.32 -15.30
CA ILE A 245 -16.37 7.05 -15.28
C ILE A 245 -15.97 6.20 -16.48
N GLN A 246 -15.82 6.78 -17.66
CA GLN A 246 -15.38 6.06 -18.85
C GLN A 246 -13.91 5.59 -18.70
N GLU A 247 -13.02 6.48 -18.27
CA GLU A 247 -11.61 6.14 -18.03
C GLU A 247 -11.45 5.03 -16.99
N ARG A 248 -12.25 5.07 -15.92
CA ARG A 248 -12.28 4.00 -14.90
C ARG A 248 -12.68 2.66 -15.48
N ARG A 249 -13.69 2.64 -16.36
CA ARG A 249 -14.15 1.41 -17.03
C ARG A 249 -13.06 0.81 -17.90
N GLU A 250 -12.33 1.63 -18.65
CA GLU A 250 -11.21 1.19 -19.48
C GLU A 250 -10.07 0.62 -18.62
N LYS A 251 -9.76 1.27 -17.50
CA LYS A 251 -8.77 0.76 -16.52
C LYS A 251 -9.18 -0.60 -15.95
N TYR A 252 -10.46 -0.76 -15.64
CA TYR A 252 -10.97 -2.05 -15.15
C TYR A 252 -10.87 -3.14 -16.22
N GLN A 253 -11.25 -2.87 -17.47
CA GLN A 253 -11.13 -3.82 -18.57
C GLN A 253 -9.66 -4.26 -18.77
N ARG A 254 -8.73 -3.30 -18.73
CA ARG A 254 -7.30 -3.58 -18.79
C ARG A 254 -6.84 -4.44 -17.62
N PHE A 255 -7.28 -4.15 -16.41
CA PHE A 255 -6.98 -4.98 -15.24
C PHE A 255 -7.44 -6.42 -15.42
N VAL A 256 -8.69 -6.65 -15.88
CA VAL A 256 -9.22 -7.99 -16.12
C VAL A 256 -8.40 -8.75 -17.16
N GLN A 257 -8.02 -8.07 -18.25
CA GLN A 257 -7.17 -8.67 -19.28
C GLN A 257 -5.80 -9.06 -18.71
N VAL A 258 -5.11 -8.13 -18.06
CA VAL A 258 -3.78 -8.37 -17.47
C VAL A 258 -3.83 -9.46 -16.41
N PHE A 259 -4.89 -9.51 -15.61
CA PHE A 259 -5.09 -10.55 -14.61
C PHE A 259 -5.09 -11.95 -15.24
N LYS A 260 -5.83 -12.14 -16.32
CA LYS A 260 -5.89 -13.41 -17.06
C LYS A 260 -4.54 -13.76 -17.71
N GLU A 261 -3.89 -12.79 -18.35
CA GLU A 261 -2.58 -12.98 -19.01
C GLU A 261 -1.48 -13.40 -18.03
N GLU A 262 -1.43 -12.80 -16.84
CA GLU A 262 -0.46 -13.13 -15.79
C GLU A 262 -0.78 -14.47 -15.08
N GLY A 263 -1.99 -15.04 -15.31
CA GLY A 263 -2.42 -16.33 -14.78
C GLY A 263 -2.58 -16.33 -13.26
N PHE A 264 -3.20 -15.30 -12.72
CA PHE A 264 -3.54 -15.18 -11.29
C PHE A 264 -4.73 -16.05 -10.85
N ASP A 265 -5.25 -16.91 -11.74
CA ASP A 265 -6.26 -17.92 -11.41
C ASP A 265 -5.71 -18.96 -10.41
N ASP A 266 -4.39 -19.12 -10.35
CA ASP A 266 -3.69 -19.98 -9.40
C ASP A 266 -2.69 -19.13 -8.58
N LEU A 267 -3.15 -18.66 -7.42
CA LEU A 267 -2.32 -17.86 -6.51
C LEU A 267 -1.21 -18.66 -5.83
N GLU A 268 -1.39 -19.99 -5.71
CA GLU A 268 -0.42 -20.84 -5.02
C GLU A 268 0.94 -20.82 -5.70
N LYS A 269 1.00 -20.72 -7.02
CA LYS A 269 2.28 -20.63 -7.77
C LYS A 269 3.14 -19.39 -7.43
N PHE A 270 2.56 -18.38 -6.77
CA PHE A 270 3.31 -17.20 -6.33
C PHE A 270 3.89 -17.33 -4.94
N ILE A 271 3.49 -18.36 -4.18
CA ILE A 271 3.86 -18.55 -2.77
C ILE A 271 4.59 -19.87 -2.50
N LEU A 272 4.59 -20.81 -3.45
CA LEU A 272 5.33 -22.05 -3.43
C LEU A 272 6.66 -21.90 -4.16
#